data_47d13404f9a94410dc82c4406b310e13
#
_entry.id   47d13404f9a94410dc82c4406b310e13
#
_cell.length_a   1.000
_cell.length_b   1.000
_cell.length_c   1.000
_cell.angle_alpha   90.00
_cell.angle_beta   90.00
_cell.angle_gamma   90.00
#
_symmetry.space_group_name_H-M   'P 1'
#
loop_
_entity.id
_entity.type
_entity.pdbx_description
1 polymer ?
#
loop_
_entity_poly.entity_id
_entity_poly.type
_entity_poly.pdbx_seq_one_letter_code
_entity_poly.pdbx_strand_id
1 'polypeptide(L)'
;MIKNLFLALFTTTILGFFLKNTVENIFIYNNSIKPILIGMLFTAIILFISTKIDKSHRSLNTLTRVEAVKIGLVQAVAIMPGISRSGLTYFITLQSGIKKEEAFKFSFLLAIPTILGAAFVETITNFKDITTTTAL
;
A
#
# COMPACT_ATOMS: atom_id res chain seq x y z
N MET A 1 4.61 18.65 -0.75
CA MET A 1 3.60 17.58 -0.88
C MET A 1 3.88 16.67 -2.09
N ILE A 2 3.80 17.16 -3.33
CA ILE A 2 3.93 16.35 -4.56
C ILE A 2 5.24 15.56 -4.62
N LYS A 3 6.39 16.18 -4.33
CA LYS A 3 7.71 15.51 -4.31
C LYS A 3 7.76 14.32 -3.34
N ASN A 4 7.14 14.45 -2.17
CA ASN A 4 7.10 13.41 -1.15
C ASN A 4 6.15 12.27 -1.55
N LEU A 5 5.08 12.58 -2.27
CA LEU A 5 4.19 11.58 -2.85
C LEU A 5 4.94 10.74 -3.91
N PHE A 6 5.66 11.38 -4.83
CA PHE A 6 6.46 10.66 -5.82
C PHE A 6 7.57 9.84 -5.17
N LEU A 7 8.22 10.34 -4.13
CA LEU A 7 9.24 9.59 -3.40
C LEU A 7 8.67 8.33 -2.72
N ALA A 8 7.51 8.46 -2.09
CA ALA A 8 6.82 7.30 -1.49
C ALA A 8 6.40 6.29 -2.57
N LEU A 9 5.85 6.75 -3.71
CA LEU A 9 5.50 5.88 -4.84
C LEU A 9 6.71 5.14 -5.40
N PHE A 10 7.82 5.85 -5.63
CA PHE A 10 9.04 5.27 -6.16
C PHE A 10 9.59 4.19 -5.23
N THR A 11 9.64 4.47 -3.92
CA THR A 11 10.06 3.51 -2.90
C THR A 11 9.17 2.27 -2.89
N THR A 12 7.84 2.47 -2.95
CA THR A 12 6.86 1.37 -3.00
C THR A 12 7.04 0.51 -4.24
N THR A 13 7.24 1.14 -5.41
CA THR A 13 7.35 0.43 -6.69
C THR A 13 8.58 -0.46 -6.72
N ILE A 14 9.75 0.06 -6.28
CA ILE A 14 10.99 -0.72 -6.24
C ILE A 14 10.82 -1.92 -5.32
N LEU A 15 10.38 -1.71 -4.09
CA LEU A 15 10.24 -2.79 -3.13
C LEU A 15 9.12 -3.76 -3.49
N GLY A 16 8.00 -3.25 -4.01
CA GLY A 16 6.89 -4.07 -4.47
C GLY A 16 7.32 -5.01 -5.59
N PHE A 17 8.16 -4.53 -6.52
CA PHE A 17 8.71 -5.36 -7.59
C PHE A 17 9.56 -6.52 -7.05
N PHE A 18 10.43 -6.26 -6.08
CA PHE A 18 11.24 -7.32 -5.46
C PHE A 18 10.43 -8.29 -4.60
N LEU A 19 9.40 -7.79 -3.91
CA LEU A 19 8.57 -8.60 -3.03
C LEU A 19 7.51 -9.42 -3.78
N LYS A 20 7.10 -9.00 -4.99
CA LYS A 20 6.03 -9.64 -5.77
C LYS A 20 6.22 -11.16 -5.88
N ASN A 21 7.36 -11.60 -6.39
CA ASN A 21 7.64 -13.01 -6.61
C ASN A 21 7.63 -13.82 -5.30
N THR A 22 8.16 -13.24 -4.23
CA THR A 22 8.20 -13.89 -2.91
C THR A 22 6.78 -14.06 -2.35
N VAL A 23 5.95 -13.03 -2.47
CA VAL A 23 4.56 -13.05 -1.99
C VAL A 23 3.73 -14.03 -2.82
N GLU A 24 3.81 -13.99 -4.13
CA GLU A 24 3.12 -14.91 -5.02
C GLU A 24 3.45 -16.37 -4.69
N ASN A 25 4.74 -16.69 -4.53
CA ASN A 25 5.16 -18.04 -4.17
C ASN A 25 4.57 -18.50 -2.82
N ILE A 26 4.58 -17.66 -1.79
CA ILE A 26 4.02 -18.01 -0.47
C ILE A 26 2.53 -18.28 -0.57
N PHE A 27 1.78 -17.47 -1.35
CA PHE A 27 0.33 -17.58 -1.42
C PHE A 27 -0.16 -18.66 -2.40
N ILE A 28 0.53 -18.86 -3.52
CA ILE A 28 0.18 -19.89 -4.52
C ILE A 28 0.46 -21.29 -3.96
N TYR A 29 1.60 -21.50 -3.31
CA TYR A 29 1.96 -22.82 -2.78
C TYR A 29 1.13 -23.27 -1.59
N ASN A 30 0.66 -22.34 -0.75
CA ASN A 30 -0.07 -22.74 0.47
C ASN A 30 -1.57 -22.95 0.28
N ASN A 31 -2.16 -22.47 -0.81
CA ASN A 31 -3.61 -22.52 -1.10
C ASN A 31 -4.51 -22.36 0.16
N SER A 32 -4.04 -21.56 1.12
CA SER A 32 -4.61 -21.40 2.45
C SER A 32 -5.17 -19.99 2.62
N ILE A 33 -6.40 -19.91 3.10
CA ILE A 33 -7.05 -18.63 3.44
C ILE A 33 -6.45 -17.98 4.71
N LYS A 34 -5.73 -18.76 5.52
CA LYS A 34 -5.20 -18.29 6.83
C LYS A 34 -4.34 -17.02 6.75
N PRO A 35 -3.37 -16.88 5.80
CA PRO A 35 -2.57 -15.66 5.71
C PRO A 35 -3.42 -14.42 5.40
N ILE A 36 -4.48 -14.58 4.59
CA ILE A 36 -5.41 -13.49 4.26
C ILE A 36 -6.17 -13.04 5.52
N LEU A 37 -6.69 -13.98 6.29
CA LEU A 37 -7.40 -13.68 7.55
C LEU A 37 -6.47 -13.00 8.56
N ILE A 38 -5.22 -13.44 8.67
CA ILE A 38 -4.21 -12.81 9.55
C ILE A 38 -3.95 -11.37 9.08
N GLY A 39 -3.79 -11.14 7.79
CA GLY A 39 -3.60 -9.80 7.21
C GLY A 39 -4.79 -8.87 7.47
N MET A 40 -6.02 -9.39 7.36
CA MET A 40 -7.24 -8.64 7.67
C MET A 40 -7.33 -8.28 9.16
N LEU A 41 -7.02 -9.24 10.05
CA LEU A 41 -6.99 -9.01 11.49
C LEU A 41 -5.93 -7.97 11.86
N PHE A 42 -4.74 -8.07 11.28
CA PHE A 42 -3.67 -7.09 11.46
C PHE A 42 -4.11 -5.69 11.04
N THR A 43 -4.77 -5.57 9.88
CA THR A 43 -5.32 -4.30 9.39
C THR A 43 -6.37 -3.74 10.35
N ALA A 44 -7.27 -4.58 10.86
CA ALA A 44 -8.30 -4.17 11.80
C ALA A 44 -7.69 -3.62 13.10
N ILE A 45 -6.67 -4.29 13.64
CA ILE A 45 -5.95 -3.84 14.83
C ILE A 45 -5.27 -2.48 14.58
N ILE A 46 -4.58 -2.32 13.46
CA ILE A 46 -3.91 -1.06 13.10
C ILE A 46 -4.92 0.09 12.96
N LEU A 47 -6.05 -0.16 12.30
CA LEU A 47 -7.10 0.86 12.17
C LEU A 47 -7.72 1.19 13.52
N PHE A 48 -7.92 0.21 14.39
CA PHE A 48 -8.39 0.46 15.76
C PHE A 48 -7.38 1.32 16.56
N ILE A 49 -6.08 1.03 16.46
CA ILE A 49 -5.03 1.85 17.09
C ILE A 49 -5.05 3.27 16.51
N SER A 50 -5.29 3.42 15.20
CA SER A 50 -5.36 4.73 14.53
C SER A 50 -6.44 5.63 15.14
N THR A 51 -7.53 5.08 15.66
CA THR A 51 -8.59 5.86 16.31
C THR A 51 -8.11 6.54 17.61
N LYS A 52 -7.11 5.94 18.27
CA LYS A 52 -6.54 6.42 19.53
C LYS A 52 -5.43 7.47 19.34
N ILE A 53 -4.96 7.67 18.11
CA ILE A 53 -3.94 8.69 17.83
C ILE A 53 -4.61 10.06 17.79
N ASP A 54 -4.37 10.87 18.82
CA ASP A 54 -4.98 12.21 18.96
C ASP A 54 -3.97 13.36 18.75
N LYS A 55 -2.68 13.05 18.62
CA LYS A 55 -1.59 14.05 18.54
C LYS A 55 -1.28 14.53 17.12
N SER A 56 -2.22 14.48 16.20
CA SER A 56 -2.01 14.82 14.80
C SER A 56 -2.35 16.30 14.53
N HIS A 57 -1.34 17.17 14.63
CA HIS A 57 -1.51 18.62 14.42
C HIS A 57 -0.71 19.19 13.24
N ARG A 58 0.19 18.37 12.66
CA ARG A 58 1.04 18.79 11.54
C ARG A 58 0.29 18.78 10.23
N SER A 59 0.57 19.77 9.38
CA SER A 59 0.08 19.75 8.00
C SER A 59 0.91 18.78 7.14
N LEU A 60 0.28 18.18 6.14
CA LEU A 60 0.91 17.32 5.16
C LEU A 60 2.10 17.99 4.42
N ASN A 61 2.06 19.31 4.28
CA ASN A 61 3.15 20.07 3.66
C ASN A 61 4.46 20.00 4.47
N THR A 62 4.38 19.70 5.77
CA THR A 62 5.56 19.53 6.66
C THR A 62 6.13 18.12 6.64
N LEU A 63 5.55 17.21 5.85
CA LEU A 63 6.05 15.85 5.71
C LEU A 63 7.49 15.86 5.18
N THR A 64 8.39 15.21 5.89
CA THR A 64 9.81 15.13 5.50
C THR A 64 10.04 14.03 4.46
N ARG A 65 11.17 14.08 3.76
CA ARG A 65 11.57 13.05 2.79
C ARG A 65 11.74 11.67 3.46
N VAL A 66 12.29 11.64 4.66
CA VAL A 66 12.49 10.42 5.43
C VAL A 66 11.15 9.78 5.79
N GLU A 67 10.17 10.58 6.21
CA GLU A 67 8.82 10.10 6.48
C GLU A 67 8.14 9.59 5.20
N ALA A 68 8.33 10.26 4.06
CA ALA A 68 7.81 9.79 2.77
C ALA A 68 8.40 8.42 2.36
N VAL A 69 9.70 8.22 2.55
CA VAL A 69 10.35 6.92 2.33
C VAL A 69 9.79 5.86 3.27
N LYS A 70 9.64 6.17 4.57
CA LYS A 70 9.02 5.24 5.54
C LYS A 70 7.60 4.85 5.12
N ILE A 71 6.79 5.80 4.66
CA ILE A 71 5.45 5.52 4.15
C ILE A 71 5.52 4.58 2.94
N GLY A 72 6.43 4.83 2.00
CA GLY A 72 6.63 3.97 0.83
C GLY A 72 7.08 2.54 1.19
N LEU A 73 7.97 2.39 2.18
CA LEU A 73 8.41 1.10 2.70
C LEU A 73 7.24 0.31 3.30
N VAL A 74 6.46 0.95 4.15
CA VAL A 74 5.29 0.34 4.80
C VAL A 74 4.22 0.00 3.76
N GLN A 75 4.02 0.85 2.75
CA GLN A 75 3.10 0.55 1.66
C GLN A 75 3.54 -0.67 0.83
N ALA A 76 4.83 -0.90 0.65
CA ALA A 76 5.33 -2.07 -0.06
C ALA A 76 4.99 -3.38 0.67
N VAL A 77 4.94 -3.38 2.01
CA VAL A 77 4.48 -4.54 2.79
C VAL A 77 3.00 -4.86 2.53
N ALA A 78 2.21 -3.85 2.18
CA ALA A 78 0.78 -4.03 1.86
C ALA A 78 0.51 -4.67 0.48
N ILE A 79 1.54 -5.24 -0.18
CA ILE A 79 1.36 -6.17 -1.31
C ILE A 79 0.81 -7.52 -0.83
N MET A 80 0.96 -7.84 0.47
CA MET A 80 0.44 -9.07 1.06
C MET A 80 -1.09 -9.07 1.05
N PRO A 81 -1.73 -10.13 0.54
CA PRO A 81 -3.18 -10.27 0.54
C PRO A 81 -3.76 -10.18 1.97
N GLY A 82 -4.89 -9.47 2.10
CA GLY A 82 -5.53 -9.23 3.38
C GLY A 82 -5.07 -7.96 4.10
N ILE A 83 -3.93 -7.37 3.73
CA ILE A 83 -3.45 -6.11 4.30
C ILE A 83 -4.02 -4.95 3.49
N SER A 84 -4.71 -4.03 4.19
CA SER A 84 -5.21 -2.80 3.57
C SER A 84 -4.08 -1.80 3.33
N ARG A 85 -3.76 -1.57 2.06
CA ARG A 85 -2.74 -0.61 1.64
C ARG A 85 -3.03 0.81 2.13
N SER A 86 -4.26 1.29 1.88
CA SER A 86 -4.67 2.62 2.33
C SER A 86 -4.73 2.72 3.86
N GLY A 87 -5.15 1.66 4.55
CA GLY A 87 -5.17 1.61 6.01
C GLY A 87 -3.77 1.73 6.61
N LEU A 88 -2.81 1.00 6.03
CA LEU A 88 -1.43 1.02 6.51
C LEU A 88 -0.75 2.37 6.26
N THR A 89 -0.91 2.94 5.06
CA THR A 89 -0.36 4.26 4.72
C THR A 89 -1.01 5.37 5.53
N TYR A 90 -2.31 5.29 5.81
CA TYR A 90 -3.01 6.19 6.70
C TYR A 90 -2.40 6.15 8.11
N PHE A 91 -2.25 4.96 8.69
CA PHE A 91 -1.70 4.76 10.02
C PHE A 91 -0.29 5.36 10.16
N ILE A 92 0.63 5.04 9.25
CA ILE A 92 2.01 5.54 9.33
C ILE A 92 2.10 7.05 9.12
N THR A 93 1.20 7.61 8.29
CA THR A 93 1.10 9.06 8.09
C THR A 93 0.58 9.76 9.36
N LEU A 94 -0.39 9.15 10.05
CA LEU A 94 -0.84 9.63 11.35
C LEU A 94 0.26 9.59 12.41
N GLN A 95 1.04 8.51 12.45
CA GLN A 95 2.17 8.40 13.39
C GLN A 95 3.25 9.46 13.14
N SER A 96 3.35 9.97 11.93
CA SER A 96 4.20 11.13 11.60
C SER A 96 3.63 12.46 12.14
N GLY A 97 2.51 12.42 12.85
CA GLY A 97 1.87 13.60 13.44
C GLY A 97 1.02 14.42 12.47
N ILE A 98 0.73 13.91 11.28
CA ILE A 98 -0.10 14.58 10.26
C ILE A 98 -1.58 14.51 10.67
N LYS A 99 -2.34 15.59 10.44
CA LYS A 99 -3.76 15.67 10.74
C LYS A 99 -4.55 14.53 10.08
N LYS A 100 -5.54 13.98 10.79
CA LYS A 100 -6.34 12.81 10.35
C LYS A 100 -6.89 12.96 8.93
N GLU A 101 -7.48 14.12 8.63
CA GLU A 101 -8.06 14.40 7.31
C GLU A 101 -7.01 14.45 6.20
N GLU A 102 -5.86 15.05 6.46
CA GLU A 102 -4.77 15.15 5.49
C GLU A 102 -4.07 13.80 5.31
N ALA A 103 -3.89 13.02 6.38
CA ALA A 103 -3.36 11.66 6.32
C ALA A 103 -4.27 10.73 5.50
N PHE A 104 -5.59 10.86 5.69
CA PHE A 104 -6.58 10.12 4.90
C PHE A 104 -6.48 10.48 3.42
N LYS A 105 -6.54 11.77 3.07
CA LYS A 105 -6.38 12.23 1.69
C LYS A 105 -5.09 11.75 1.05
N PHE A 106 -3.97 11.81 1.78
CA PHE A 106 -2.67 11.38 1.30
C PHE A 106 -2.63 9.88 1.01
N SER A 107 -3.21 9.05 1.89
CA SER A 107 -3.24 7.60 1.70
C SER A 107 -4.00 7.19 0.44
N PHE A 108 -5.12 7.87 0.13
CA PHE A 108 -5.87 7.63 -1.11
C PHE A 108 -5.16 8.16 -2.35
N LEU A 109 -4.58 9.37 -2.27
CA LEU A 109 -3.78 9.92 -3.37
C LEU A 109 -2.59 9.01 -3.72
N LEU A 110 -2.02 8.33 -2.74
CA LEU A 110 -0.94 7.38 -2.93
C LEU A 110 -1.44 6.04 -3.48
N ALA A 111 -2.64 5.61 -3.10
CA ALA A 111 -3.23 4.35 -3.54
C ALA A 111 -3.60 4.36 -5.02
N ILE A 112 -4.17 5.47 -5.53
CA ILE A 112 -4.64 5.58 -6.92
C ILE A 112 -3.53 5.24 -7.93
N PRO A 113 -2.38 5.96 -7.96
CA PRO A 113 -1.34 5.66 -8.94
C PRO A 113 -0.70 4.29 -8.73
N THR A 114 -0.68 3.78 -7.50
CA THR A 114 -0.13 2.44 -7.22
C THR A 114 -1.04 1.34 -7.78
N ILE A 115 -2.35 1.48 -7.64
CA ILE A 115 -3.32 0.51 -8.18
C ILE A 115 -3.32 0.58 -9.71
N LEU A 116 -3.33 1.77 -10.29
CA LEU A 116 -3.28 1.95 -11.74
C LEU A 116 -1.98 1.39 -12.32
N GLY A 117 -0.85 1.64 -11.66
CA GLY A 117 0.44 1.10 -12.09
C GLY A 117 0.49 -0.43 -12.03
N ALA A 118 -0.03 -1.03 -10.95
CA ALA A 118 -0.11 -2.49 -10.82
C ALA A 118 -1.03 -3.10 -11.90
N ALA A 119 -2.22 -2.53 -12.10
CA ALA A 119 -3.16 -2.98 -13.13
C ALA A 119 -2.56 -2.88 -14.55
N PHE A 120 -1.83 -1.80 -14.83
CA PHE A 120 -1.16 -1.60 -16.12
C PHE A 120 -0.09 -2.66 -16.38
N VAL A 121 0.77 -2.92 -15.39
CA VAL A 121 1.81 -3.97 -15.49
C VAL A 121 1.17 -5.33 -15.66
N GLU A 122 0.14 -5.67 -14.90
CA GLU A 122 -0.57 -6.95 -14.98
C GLU A 122 -1.23 -7.15 -16.33
N THR A 123 -1.87 -6.11 -16.85
CA THR A 123 -2.49 -6.16 -18.19
C THR A 123 -1.44 -6.43 -19.28
N ILE A 124 -0.29 -5.76 -19.24
CA ILE A 124 0.76 -5.97 -20.26
C ILE A 124 1.38 -7.36 -20.16
N THR A 125 1.63 -7.85 -18.94
CA THR A 125 2.27 -9.16 -18.74
C THR A 125 1.36 -10.32 -19.13
N ASN A 126 0.06 -10.20 -18.88
CA ASN A 126 -0.93 -11.25 -19.12
C ASN A 126 -1.76 -11.02 -20.38
N PHE A 127 -1.39 -10.06 -21.23
CA PHE A 127 -2.17 -9.71 -22.43
C PHE A 127 -2.36 -10.90 -23.38
N LYS A 128 -1.38 -11.78 -23.50
CA LYS A 128 -1.46 -13.01 -24.32
C LYS A 128 -2.51 -14.00 -23.81
N ASP A 129 -2.63 -14.12 -22.48
CA ASP A 129 -3.57 -15.07 -21.86
C ASP A 129 -5.02 -14.56 -21.98
N ILE A 130 -5.23 -13.25 -21.88
CA ILE A 130 -6.55 -12.61 -22.04
C ILE A 130 -7.08 -12.81 -23.47
N THR A 131 -6.23 -12.65 -24.49
CA THR A 131 -6.62 -12.84 -25.89
C THR A 131 -6.92 -14.30 -26.22
N THR A 132 -6.27 -15.25 -25.58
CA THR A 132 -6.49 -16.69 -25.82
C THR A 132 -7.79 -17.17 -25.16
N THR A 133 -8.17 -16.62 -24.01
CA THR A 133 -9.41 -17.00 -23.29
C THR A 133 -10.68 -16.40 -23.93
N THR A 134 -10.55 -15.29 -24.67
CA THR A 134 -11.69 -14.63 -25.33
C THR A 134 -11.99 -15.23 -26.72
N ALA A 135 -11.14 -16.13 -27.21
CA ALA A 135 -11.27 -16.77 -28.52
C ALA A 135 -11.95 -18.18 -28.48
N LEU A 136 -12.50 -18.57 -27.33
CA LEU A 136 -13.32 -19.77 -27.10
C LEU A 136 -14.75 -19.35 -26.71
#